data_cb3c2c8936d2fd1aa40a671406de6e9d
#
_entry.id   cb3c2c8936d2fd1aa40a671406de6e9d
#
_cell.length_a   1.000
_cell.length_b   1.000
_cell.length_c   1.000
_cell.angle_alpha   90.00
_cell.angle_beta   90.00
_cell.angle_gamma   90.00
#
_symmetry.space_group_name_H-M   'P 1'
#
loop_
_entity.id
_entity.type
_entity.pdbx_description
1 polymer ?
#
loop_
_entity_poly.entity_id
_entity_poly.type
_entity_poly.pdbx_seq_one_letter_code
_entity_poly.pdbx_strand_id
1 'polypeptide(L)'
;MKLISLTFAMLTGFALNLMAVSAAPFLITFAQPDGSTFQAHLKGDEYFSWIETVNKQVLVKSKTSGFFEFAMIEEYEDKRLKLVPSGIPVIKRGQSSLRSESGLPSVTRKQLGKIWQSKIDSRRNRKRVPAKNSP
;
A
#
# COMPACT_ATOMS: atom_id res chain seq x y z
N MET A 1 44.45 -30.05 39.86
CA MET A 1 44.35 -29.43 38.54
C MET A 1 42.88 -29.22 38.23
N LYS A 2 42.44 -27.97 38.24
CA LYS A 2 41.03 -27.64 38.06
C LYS A 2 40.84 -27.15 36.60
N LEU A 3 40.18 -27.98 35.82
CA LEU A 3 39.76 -27.62 34.48
C LEU A 3 38.54 -26.70 34.61
N ILE A 4 38.74 -25.40 34.38
CA ILE A 4 37.68 -24.44 34.28
C ILE A 4 37.13 -24.54 32.87
N SER A 5 35.98 -25.20 32.74
CA SER A 5 35.21 -25.26 31.51
C SER A 5 34.59 -23.91 31.27
N LEU A 6 35.15 -23.16 30.35
CA LEU A 6 34.63 -21.84 29.89
C LEU A 6 33.56 -22.12 28.85
N THR A 7 32.34 -22.37 29.31
CA THR A 7 31.17 -22.35 28.40
C THR A 7 30.88 -20.89 28.03
N PHE A 8 31.52 -20.45 26.95
CA PHE A 8 31.15 -19.20 26.29
C PHE A 8 29.82 -19.43 25.59
N ALA A 9 28.75 -19.03 26.26
CA ALA A 9 27.41 -19.01 25.67
C ALA A 9 27.43 -17.93 24.58
N MET A 10 27.52 -18.43 23.34
CA MET A 10 27.43 -17.62 22.14
C MET A 10 25.97 -17.20 21.97
N LEU A 11 25.62 -16.09 22.61
CA LEU A 11 24.32 -15.43 22.43
C LEU A 11 24.35 -14.75 21.05
N THR A 12 24.08 -15.55 20.02
CA THR A 12 23.85 -15.05 18.68
C THR A 12 22.53 -14.26 18.71
N GLY A 13 22.67 -12.96 18.89
CA GLY A 13 21.58 -12.00 18.71
C GLY A 13 21.05 -12.14 17.29
N PHE A 14 19.87 -12.73 17.15
CA PHE A 14 19.10 -12.74 15.91
C PHE A 14 18.64 -11.29 15.68
N ALA A 15 19.47 -10.51 15.00
CA ALA A 15 19.09 -9.20 14.51
C ALA A 15 17.98 -9.42 13.49
N LEU A 16 16.73 -9.30 13.93
CA LEU A 16 15.59 -9.15 13.03
C LEU A 16 15.81 -7.85 12.26
N ASN A 17 16.41 -7.99 11.08
CA ASN A 17 16.42 -6.94 10.10
C ASN A 17 14.96 -6.71 9.69
N LEU A 18 14.31 -5.78 10.38
CA LEU A 18 13.07 -5.17 9.90
C LEU A 18 13.46 -4.40 8.63
N MET A 19 13.52 -5.11 7.53
CA MET A 19 13.57 -4.49 6.21
C MET A 19 12.28 -3.68 6.09
N ALA A 20 12.38 -2.37 6.28
CA ALA A 20 11.36 -1.46 5.79
C ALA A 20 11.17 -1.82 4.32
N VAL A 21 10.00 -2.36 3.96
CA VAL A 21 9.69 -2.73 2.59
C VAL A 21 9.63 -1.44 1.79
N SER A 22 10.78 -1.03 1.30
CA SER A 22 10.89 0.02 0.30
C SER A 22 10.04 -0.39 -0.90
N ALA A 23 9.24 0.55 -1.40
CA ALA A 23 8.42 0.33 -2.59
C ALA A 23 9.27 -0.36 -3.67
N ALA A 24 8.82 -1.52 -4.15
CA ALA A 24 9.58 -2.32 -5.09
C ALA A 24 9.85 -1.51 -6.36
N PRO A 25 11.11 -1.30 -6.76
CA PRO A 25 11.45 -0.50 -7.93
C PRO A 25 11.05 -1.16 -9.25
N PHE A 26 10.71 -2.45 -9.21
CA PHE A 26 10.37 -3.26 -10.37
C PHE A 26 8.85 -3.41 -10.53
N LEU A 27 8.43 -3.81 -11.73
CA LEU A 27 7.05 -4.14 -12.04
C LEU A 27 6.67 -5.48 -11.39
N ILE A 28 5.51 -5.49 -10.75
CA ILE A 28 4.89 -6.67 -10.17
C ILE A 28 3.72 -7.08 -11.07
N THR A 29 3.55 -8.37 -11.29
CA THR A 29 2.39 -8.90 -12.00
C THR A 29 1.24 -9.13 -11.01
N PHE A 30 0.11 -8.50 -11.27
CA PHE A 30 -1.13 -8.65 -10.52
C PHE A 30 -2.13 -9.47 -11.34
N ALA A 31 -2.88 -10.35 -10.67
CA ALA A 31 -3.95 -11.13 -11.29
C ALA A 31 -5.33 -10.57 -10.94
N GLN A 32 -6.21 -10.51 -11.92
CA GLN A 32 -7.61 -10.18 -11.77
C GLN A 32 -8.44 -11.44 -11.47
N PRO A 33 -9.67 -11.33 -10.92
CA PRO A 33 -10.53 -12.48 -10.66
C PRO A 33 -10.89 -13.31 -11.89
N ASP A 34 -10.87 -12.71 -13.07
CA ASP A 34 -11.13 -13.39 -14.37
C ASP A 34 -9.89 -14.11 -14.93
N GLY A 35 -8.79 -14.14 -14.19
CA GLY A 35 -7.52 -14.75 -14.61
C GLY A 35 -6.66 -13.86 -15.51
N SER A 36 -7.14 -12.69 -15.92
CA SER A 36 -6.30 -11.72 -16.64
C SER A 36 -5.22 -11.15 -15.73
N THR A 37 -4.10 -10.70 -16.31
CA THR A 37 -2.99 -10.14 -15.55
C THR A 37 -2.57 -8.79 -16.11
N PHE A 38 -2.04 -7.94 -15.22
CA PHE A 38 -1.43 -6.67 -15.60
C PHE A 38 -0.17 -6.41 -14.76
N GLN A 39 0.69 -5.52 -15.22
CA GLN A 39 1.90 -5.12 -14.51
C GLN A 39 1.77 -3.71 -13.96
N ALA A 40 2.21 -3.53 -12.71
CA ALA A 40 2.18 -2.24 -12.04
C ALA A 40 3.28 -2.17 -10.97
N HIS A 41 3.54 -0.98 -10.47
CA HIS A 41 4.44 -0.74 -9.35
C HIS A 41 3.68 -0.72 -8.03
N LEU A 42 4.23 -1.32 -6.99
CA LEU A 42 3.85 -1.05 -5.62
C LEU A 42 4.64 0.16 -5.13
N LYS A 43 3.96 1.20 -4.66
CA LYS A 43 4.51 2.46 -4.17
C LYS A 43 4.11 2.71 -2.73
N GLY A 44 4.86 3.58 -2.04
CA GLY A 44 4.57 3.97 -0.67
C GLY A 44 5.50 3.32 0.35
N ASP A 45 5.05 3.27 1.60
CA ASP A 45 5.80 2.77 2.75
C ASP A 45 4.88 2.00 3.71
N GLU A 46 5.35 1.70 4.92
CA GLU A 46 4.59 0.99 5.96
C GLU A 46 3.36 1.76 6.49
N TYR A 47 3.25 3.05 6.21
CA TYR A 47 2.11 3.89 6.62
C TYR A 47 1.00 3.90 5.58
N PHE A 48 1.40 3.97 4.31
CA PHE A 48 0.47 4.02 3.19
C PHE A 48 1.13 3.52 1.90
N SER A 49 0.56 2.51 1.30
CA SER A 49 0.98 1.98 0.00
C SER A 49 -0.16 2.02 -1.01
N TRP A 50 0.20 2.14 -2.29
CA TRP A 50 -0.73 2.10 -3.41
C TRP A 50 -0.11 1.38 -4.60
N ILE A 51 -0.94 0.96 -5.52
CA ILE A 51 -0.51 0.36 -6.79
C ILE A 51 -0.59 1.44 -7.87
N GLU A 52 0.42 1.52 -8.71
CA GLU A 52 0.53 2.52 -9.76
C GLU A 52 0.92 1.88 -11.08
N THR A 53 0.14 2.11 -12.13
CA THR A 53 0.46 1.65 -13.48
C THR A 53 1.71 2.34 -14.02
N VAL A 54 2.25 1.83 -15.14
CA VAL A 54 3.37 2.49 -15.86
C VAL A 54 3.01 3.91 -16.31
N ASN A 55 1.73 4.18 -16.55
CA ASN A 55 1.20 5.50 -16.94
C ASN A 55 0.85 6.39 -15.73
N LYS A 56 1.35 6.06 -14.53
CA LYS A 56 1.14 6.84 -13.30
C LYS A 56 -0.29 6.86 -12.77
N GLN A 57 -1.15 5.98 -13.23
CA GLN A 57 -2.52 5.86 -12.75
C GLN A 57 -2.56 5.01 -11.48
N VAL A 58 -3.27 5.48 -10.47
CA VAL A 58 -3.40 4.81 -9.17
C VAL A 58 -4.52 3.79 -9.23
N LEU A 59 -4.28 2.62 -8.65
CA LEU A 59 -5.22 1.51 -8.62
C LEU A 59 -5.56 1.14 -7.18
N VAL A 60 -6.78 0.66 -6.98
CA VAL A 60 -7.23 0.03 -5.74
C VAL A 60 -7.97 -1.27 -6.05
N LYS A 61 -7.92 -2.22 -5.12
CA LYS A 61 -8.73 -3.44 -5.23
C LYS A 61 -10.13 -3.17 -4.69
N SER A 62 -11.13 -3.35 -5.52
CA SER A 62 -12.54 -3.25 -5.13
C SER A 62 -12.91 -4.43 -4.24
N LYS A 63 -13.51 -4.15 -3.08
CA LYS A 63 -14.01 -5.20 -2.17
C LYS A 63 -15.27 -5.87 -2.70
N THR A 64 -16.02 -5.16 -3.54
CA THR A 64 -17.29 -5.65 -4.09
C THR A 64 -17.06 -6.54 -5.29
N SER A 65 -16.27 -6.08 -6.27
CA SER A 65 -16.01 -6.83 -7.50
C SER A 65 -14.79 -7.76 -7.42
N GLY A 66 -13.87 -7.50 -6.48
CA GLY A 66 -12.59 -8.18 -6.37
C GLY A 66 -11.56 -7.72 -7.40
N PHE A 67 -11.95 -6.93 -8.41
CA PHE A 67 -11.05 -6.42 -9.44
C PHE A 67 -10.17 -5.28 -8.94
N PHE A 68 -9.00 -5.14 -9.54
CA PHE A 68 -8.23 -3.91 -9.46
C PHE A 68 -8.83 -2.89 -10.42
N GLU A 69 -9.21 -1.76 -9.87
CA GLU A 69 -9.89 -0.67 -10.55
C GLU A 69 -9.08 0.62 -10.45
N PHE A 70 -9.28 1.54 -11.41
CA PHE A 70 -8.71 2.87 -11.28
C PHE A 70 -9.24 3.53 -10.02
N ALA A 71 -8.34 4.18 -9.27
CA ALA A 71 -8.70 4.84 -8.04
C ALA A 71 -9.26 6.24 -8.31
N MET A 72 -10.24 6.61 -7.51
CA MET A 72 -10.68 7.99 -7.36
C MET A 72 -10.55 8.43 -5.91
N ILE A 73 -10.63 9.74 -5.69
CA ILE A 73 -10.59 10.32 -4.34
C ILE A 73 -12.02 10.51 -3.83
N GLU A 74 -12.24 10.02 -2.63
CA GLU A 74 -13.42 10.35 -1.83
C GLU A 74 -12.97 11.22 -0.65
N GLU A 75 -13.67 12.34 -0.43
CA GLU A 75 -13.45 13.24 0.70
C GLU A 75 -14.56 13.03 1.74
N TYR A 76 -14.15 12.76 2.98
CA TYR A 76 -15.07 12.62 4.10
C TYR A 76 -15.41 13.99 4.71
N GLU A 77 -16.47 14.04 5.54
CA GLU A 77 -16.92 15.24 6.26
C GLU A 77 -15.81 15.91 7.08
N ASP A 78 -14.89 15.14 7.60
CA ASP A 78 -13.72 15.60 8.36
C ASP A 78 -12.52 15.99 7.47
N LYS A 79 -12.75 16.20 6.17
CA LYS A 79 -11.74 16.57 5.14
C LYS A 79 -10.62 15.55 4.92
N ARG A 80 -10.77 14.35 5.46
CA ARG A 80 -9.84 13.26 5.15
C ARG A 80 -10.11 12.72 3.75
N LEU A 81 -9.03 12.42 3.04
CA LEU A 81 -9.09 11.83 1.72
C LEU A 81 -8.89 10.31 1.80
N LYS A 82 -9.57 9.58 0.92
CA LYS A 82 -9.41 8.14 0.76
C LYS A 82 -9.38 7.76 -0.71
N LEU A 83 -8.61 6.74 -1.03
CA LEU A 83 -8.70 6.08 -2.32
C LEU A 83 -9.87 5.09 -2.32
N VAL A 84 -10.74 5.23 -3.31
CA VAL A 84 -11.86 4.33 -3.53
C VAL A 84 -11.85 3.82 -4.96
N PRO A 85 -12.41 2.64 -5.25
CA PRO A 85 -12.53 2.13 -6.60
C PRO A 85 -13.55 2.94 -7.40
N SER A 86 -13.24 3.20 -8.67
CA SER A 86 -14.09 3.98 -9.57
C SER A 86 -15.14 3.15 -10.32
N GLY A 87 -15.15 1.84 -10.16
CA GLY A 87 -15.97 0.94 -10.97
C GLY A 87 -15.36 0.63 -12.36
N ILE A 88 -14.18 1.14 -12.67
CA ILE A 88 -13.51 0.93 -13.94
C ILE A 88 -12.32 -0.01 -13.73
N PRO A 89 -12.43 -1.30 -14.11
CA PRO A 89 -11.35 -2.26 -13.92
C PRO A 89 -10.19 -2.00 -14.87
N VAL A 90 -8.98 -2.38 -14.42
CA VAL A 90 -7.81 -2.41 -15.27
C VAL A 90 -7.95 -3.58 -16.24
N ILE A 91 -7.96 -3.29 -17.54
CA ILE A 91 -8.09 -4.25 -18.60
C ILE A 91 -6.70 -4.51 -19.20
N LYS A 92 -6.45 -5.75 -19.63
CA LYS A 92 -5.22 -6.12 -20.33
C LYS A 92 -5.02 -5.22 -21.57
N ARG A 93 -3.79 -4.68 -21.72
CA ARG A 93 -3.40 -3.89 -22.88
C ARG A 93 -3.68 -4.68 -24.17
N GLY A 94 -4.70 -4.32 -24.91
CA GLY A 94 -5.14 -5.02 -26.13
C GLY A 94 -6.67 -5.12 -26.26
N GLN A 95 -7.43 -5.08 -25.18
CA GLN A 95 -8.89 -4.98 -25.21
C GLN A 95 -9.41 -3.55 -25.11
N SER A 96 -8.50 -2.60 -24.84
CA SER A 96 -8.81 -1.20 -24.55
C SER A 96 -8.63 -0.26 -25.75
N SER A 97 -8.77 -0.75 -26.98
CA SER A 97 -8.64 0.12 -28.18
C SER A 97 -9.73 1.19 -28.32
N LEU A 98 -10.72 1.21 -27.42
CA LEU A 98 -11.85 2.14 -27.50
C LEU A 98 -12.02 3.07 -26.29
N ARG A 99 -11.19 2.95 -25.25
CA ARG A 99 -11.27 3.84 -24.10
C ARG A 99 -10.12 4.83 -24.10
N SER A 100 -10.41 6.05 -24.49
CA SER A 100 -9.47 7.17 -24.38
C SER A 100 -9.01 7.30 -22.93
N GLU A 101 -7.69 7.37 -22.68
CA GLU A 101 -7.11 7.61 -21.36
C GLU A 101 -7.60 8.93 -20.72
N SER A 102 -8.12 9.84 -21.56
CA SER A 102 -8.63 11.16 -21.13
C SER A 102 -9.89 11.13 -20.25
N GLY A 103 -10.57 9.98 -20.15
CA GLY A 103 -11.77 9.81 -19.29
C GLY A 103 -11.52 9.01 -18.01
N LEU A 104 -10.28 8.59 -17.72
CA LEU A 104 -9.98 7.81 -16.54
C LEU A 104 -9.79 8.70 -15.31
N PRO A 105 -10.22 8.24 -14.11
CA PRO A 105 -9.96 8.96 -12.87
C PRO A 105 -8.45 9.17 -12.67
N SER A 106 -8.09 10.35 -12.21
CA SER A 106 -6.70 10.70 -11.92
C SER A 106 -6.54 11.11 -10.46
N VAL A 107 -5.54 10.51 -9.82
CA VAL A 107 -5.16 10.84 -8.44
C VAL A 107 -3.81 11.54 -8.46
N THR A 108 -3.76 12.74 -7.93
CA THR A 108 -2.54 13.56 -7.92
C THR A 108 -1.58 13.16 -6.79
N ARG A 109 -0.29 13.43 -6.97
CA ARG A 109 0.73 13.25 -5.92
C ARG A 109 0.40 14.05 -4.65
N LYS A 110 -0.17 15.24 -4.79
CA LYS A 110 -0.61 16.07 -3.66
C LYS A 110 -1.71 15.38 -2.83
N GLN A 111 -2.67 14.74 -3.48
CA GLN A 111 -3.72 13.97 -2.81
C GLN A 111 -3.17 12.73 -2.10
N LEU A 112 -2.27 11.98 -2.75
CA LEU A 112 -1.58 10.86 -2.11
C LEU A 112 -0.79 11.30 -0.89
N GLY A 113 -0.08 12.43 -0.96
CA GLY A 113 0.65 13.02 0.17
C GLY A 113 -0.26 13.38 1.35
N LYS A 114 -1.45 13.93 1.09
CA LYS A 114 -2.45 14.21 2.15
C LYS A 114 -2.94 12.93 2.83
N ILE A 115 -3.23 11.88 2.05
CA ILE A 115 -3.63 10.57 2.60
C ILE A 115 -2.51 10.00 3.47
N TRP A 116 -1.29 10.00 2.98
CA TRP A 116 -0.11 9.53 3.70
C TRP A 116 0.08 10.26 5.04
N GLN A 117 0.04 11.60 5.02
CA GLN A 117 0.16 12.41 6.24
C GLN A 117 -0.93 12.08 7.25
N SER A 118 -2.18 11.98 6.81
CA SER A 118 -3.32 11.59 7.66
C SER A 118 -3.11 10.22 8.32
N LYS A 119 -2.51 9.25 7.62
CA LYS A 119 -2.19 7.93 8.17
C LYS A 119 -1.11 7.99 9.25
N ILE A 120 -0.06 8.77 9.04
CA ILE A 120 0.99 9.00 10.04
C ILE A 120 0.41 9.62 11.31
N ASP A 121 -0.37 10.70 11.16
CA ASP A 121 -0.95 11.43 12.29
C ASP A 121 -1.91 10.53 13.09
N SER A 122 -2.70 9.71 12.41
CA SER A 122 -3.59 8.74 13.05
C SER A 122 -2.83 7.70 13.87
N ARG A 123 -1.65 7.25 13.44
CA ARG A 123 -0.80 6.32 14.20
C ARG A 123 -0.14 7.00 15.40
N ARG A 124 0.35 8.24 15.25
CA ARG A 124 0.94 9.02 16.34
C ARG A 124 -0.06 9.25 17.46
N ASN A 125 -1.29 9.62 17.11
CA ASN A 125 -2.36 9.87 18.08
C ASN A 125 -2.76 8.60 18.83
N ARG A 126 -2.85 7.44 18.18
CA ARG A 126 -3.12 6.14 18.83
C ARG A 126 -2.06 5.78 19.88
N LYS A 127 -0.79 6.09 19.64
CA LYS A 127 0.29 5.82 20.60
C LYS A 127 0.29 6.77 21.80
N ARG A 128 -0.38 7.93 21.71
CA ARG A 128 -0.46 8.93 22.77
C ARG A 128 -1.64 8.75 23.73
N VAL A 129 -2.64 7.97 23.35
CA VAL A 129 -3.75 7.65 24.26
C VAL A 129 -3.29 6.55 25.20
N PRO A 130 -3.06 6.83 26.51
CA PRO A 130 -2.74 5.79 27.48
C PRO A 130 -3.90 4.81 27.55
N ALA A 131 -3.59 3.52 27.67
CA ALA A 131 -4.59 2.51 27.94
C ALA A 131 -5.37 2.96 29.19
N LYS A 132 -6.66 3.29 29.01
CA LYS A 132 -7.54 3.63 30.12
C LYS A 132 -7.66 2.36 30.95
N ASN A 133 -7.02 2.38 32.14
CA ASN A 133 -7.10 1.27 33.07
C ASN A 133 -8.58 0.96 33.29
N SER A 134 -8.98 -0.22 32.86
CA SER A 134 -10.26 -0.79 33.26
C SER A 134 -10.14 -1.20 34.74
N PRO A 135 -11.17 -0.92 35.56
CA PRO A 135 -11.19 -1.30 36.99
C PRO A 135 -11.25 -2.80 37.16
#